data_1f533fc653d09ed156caefbe408b6c3a
#
_entry.id   1f533fc653d09ed156caefbe408b6c3a
#
_cell.length_a   1.000
_cell.length_b   1.000
_cell.length_c   1.000
_cell.angle_alpha   90.00
_cell.angle_beta   90.00
_cell.angle_gamma   90.00
#
_symmetry.space_group_name_H-M   'P 1'
#
loop_
_entity.id
_entity.type
_entity.pdbx_description
1 polymer ?
#
loop_
_entity_poly.entity_id
_entity_poly.type
_entity_poly.pdbx_seq_one_letter_code
_entity_poly.pdbx_strand_id
1 'polypeptide(L)'
;MIVALILAAGGGTRFTGTSHKLLSPLRGARVIDHSVGAVRAAIAEGAPIDRIIVVSGAVSLDPLPSDVTIVDNPAWAEGQAGSLQVGIVAARELGADAVIVGLGDQPFIDPGAWHAVAASTATIAVATYPNSPTRTPALIRREAWDELPKTGDFGARHLISRRPELVEEVPCTGTPADIDTLEDLHTWNP
;
A
#
# COMPACT_ATOMS: atom_id res chain seq x y z
N MET A 1 -11.55 14.10 1.69
CA MET A 1 -10.15 13.93 1.25
C MET A 1 -9.74 12.47 1.43
N ILE A 2 -9.21 11.83 0.37
CA ILE A 2 -8.66 10.46 0.41
C ILE A 2 -7.14 10.52 0.30
N VAL A 3 -6.44 9.81 1.18
CA VAL A 3 -4.96 9.72 1.17
C VAL A 3 -4.56 8.31 0.75
N ALA A 4 -3.74 8.17 -0.30
CA ALA A 4 -3.08 6.90 -0.60
C ALA A 4 -1.95 6.67 0.40
N LEU A 5 -1.96 5.51 1.05
CA LEU A 5 -1.01 5.12 2.07
C LEU A 5 -0.26 3.87 1.59
N ILE A 6 1.00 4.03 1.20
CA ILE A 6 1.85 2.93 0.75
C ILE A 6 2.72 2.47 1.93
N LEU A 7 2.49 1.25 2.42
CA LEU A 7 3.30 0.65 3.47
C LEU A 7 4.59 0.06 2.87
N ALA A 8 5.72 0.62 3.23
CA ALA A 8 7.03 0.32 2.66
C ALA A 8 8.14 0.21 3.74
N ALA A 9 7.75 -0.05 5.00
CA ALA A 9 8.66 -0.02 6.14
C ALA A 9 9.36 -1.37 6.43
N GLY A 10 8.86 -2.48 5.87
CA GLY A 10 9.34 -3.82 6.20
C GLY A 10 10.79 -4.10 5.81
N GLY A 11 11.49 -4.93 6.60
CA GLY A 11 12.92 -5.24 6.44
C GLY A 11 13.28 -6.16 5.26
N GLY A 12 12.29 -6.73 4.54
CA GLY A 12 12.58 -7.59 3.38
C GLY A 12 13.44 -8.81 3.70
N THR A 13 13.29 -9.43 4.86
CA THR A 13 14.19 -10.48 5.39
C THR A 13 14.31 -11.74 4.53
N ARG A 14 13.30 -12.01 3.69
CA ARG A 14 13.32 -13.13 2.72
C ARG A 14 14.08 -12.81 1.44
N PHE A 15 14.36 -11.53 1.20
CA PHE A 15 15.06 -11.08 0.01
C PHE A 15 16.58 -11.11 0.24
N THR A 16 17.28 -12.06 -0.39
CA THR A 16 18.72 -12.30 -0.21
C THR A 16 19.61 -11.55 -1.23
N GLY A 17 19.09 -10.50 -1.85
CA GLY A 17 19.82 -9.65 -2.79
C GLY A 17 20.88 -8.76 -2.14
N THR A 18 21.69 -8.10 -2.97
CA THR A 18 22.72 -7.15 -2.52
C THR A 18 22.16 -5.81 -2.04
N SER A 19 20.92 -5.50 -2.41
CA SER A 19 20.17 -4.31 -1.97
C SER A 19 18.84 -4.72 -1.37
N HIS A 20 18.17 -3.81 -0.67
CA HIS A 20 16.82 -4.04 -0.16
C HIS A 20 15.83 -4.24 -1.31
N LYS A 21 14.83 -5.13 -1.15
CA LYS A 21 13.86 -5.47 -2.22
C LYS A 21 13.19 -4.25 -2.86
N LEU A 22 12.81 -3.26 -2.05
CA LEU A 22 12.15 -2.04 -2.53
C LEU A 22 13.06 -1.14 -3.38
N LEU A 23 14.38 -1.23 -3.18
CA LEU A 23 15.40 -0.48 -3.91
C LEU A 23 15.94 -1.24 -5.12
N SER A 24 15.61 -2.52 -5.24
CA SER A 24 16.09 -3.37 -6.33
C SER A 24 15.51 -2.93 -7.67
N PRO A 25 16.32 -2.96 -8.76
CA PRO A 25 15.86 -2.56 -10.08
C PRO A 25 14.89 -3.59 -10.65
N LEU A 26 13.74 -3.12 -11.07
CA LEU A 26 12.68 -3.86 -11.75
C LEU A 26 12.32 -3.07 -13.02
N ARG A 27 12.57 -3.64 -14.21
CA ARG A 27 12.20 -3.01 -15.49
C ARG A 27 12.65 -1.54 -15.63
N GLY A 28 13.85 -1.21 -15.10
CA GLY A 28 14.48 0.11 -15.25
C GLY A 28 14.15 1.13 -14.13
N ALA A 29 13.32 0.77 -13.14
CA ALA A 29 13.04 1.60 -11.96
C ALA A 29 13.12 0.74 -10.69
N ARG A 30 13.09 1.35 -9.50
CA ARG A 30 13.05 0.59 -8.23
C ARG A 30 11.66 -0.04 -8.05
N VAL A 31 11.56 -1.14 -7.33
CA VAL A 31 10.27 -1.78 -6.99
C VAL A 31 9.30 -0.75 -6.39
N ILE A 32 9.75 0.06 -5.44
CA ILE A 32 8.91 1.11 -4.82
C ILE A 32 8.42 2.17 -5.82
N ASP A 33 9.23 2.50 -6.83
CA ASP A 33 8.87 3.52 -7.82
C ASP A 33 7.68 3.07 -8.69
N HIS A 34 7.55 1.77 -8.96
CA HIS A 34 6.38 1.21 -9.65
C HIS A 34 5.13 1.34 -8.80
N SER A 35 5.19 0.99 -7.50
CA SER A 35 4.04 1.07 -6.60
C SER A 35 3.56 2.53 -6.43
N VAL A 36 4.50 3.47 -6.24
CA VAL A 36 4.20 4.91 -6.19
C VAL A 36 3.68 5.41 -7.54
N GLY A 37 4.30 4.96 -8.64
CA GLY A 37 3.93 5.32 -10.00
C GLY A 37 2.49 4.92 -10.35
N ALA A 38 2.02 3.75 -9.90
CA ALA A 38 0.65 3.30 -10.12
C ALA A 38 -0.38 4.22 -9.47
N VAL A 39 -0.14 4.67 -8.22
CA VAL A 39 -1.01 5.65 -7.55
C VAL A 39 -1.01 6.99 -8.27
N ARG A 40 0.17 7.48 -8.66
CA ARG A 40 0.29 8.76 -9.41
C ARG A 40 -0.43 8.71 -10.74
N ALA A 41 -0.34 7.58 -11.45
CA ALA A 41 -1.07 7.37 -12.70
C ALA A 41 -2.59 7.36 -12.45
N ALA A 42 -3.06 6.66 -11.42
CA ALA A 42 -4.48 6.68 -11.04
C ALA A 42 -4.99 8.12 -10.76
N ILE A 43 -4.23 8.92 -10.03
CA ILE A 43 -4.56 10.34 -9.77
C ILE A 43 -4.64 11.13 -11.08
N ALA A 44 -3.67 10.95 -11.97
CA ALA A 44 -3.65 11.62 -13.28
C ALA A 44 -4.83 11.22 -14.17
N GLU A 45 -5.36 10.01 -13.99
CA GLU A 45 -6.55 9.47 -14.66
C GLU A 45 -7.87 9.84 -13.94
N GLY A 46 -7.81 10.67 -12.90
CA GLY A 46 -8.98 11.20 -12.20
C GLY A 46 -9.46 10.39 -11.00
N ALA A 47 -8.66 9.48 -10.45
CA ALA A 47 -8.98 8.83 -9.19
C ALA A 47 -9.16 9.88 -8.07
N PRO A 48 -10.16 9.74 -7.17
CA PRO A 48 -10.41 10.69 -6.11
C PRO A 48 -9.42 10.55 -4.94
N ILE A 49 -8.13 10.56 -5.26
CA ILE A 49 -7.01 10.49 -4.30
C ILE A 49 -6.32 11.84 -4.27
N ASP A 50 -6.23 12.46 -3.11
CA ASP A 50 -5.75 13.84 -2.96
C ASP A 50 -4.26 13.93 -2.62
N ARG A 51 -3.72 12.93 -1.91
CA ARG A 51 -2.34 12.92 -1.40
C ARG A 51 -1.77 11.50 -1.39
N ILE A 52 -0.44 11.42 -1.44
CA ILE A 52 0.30 10.16 -1.31
C ILE A 52 1.21 10.24 -0.10
N ILE A 53 1.10 9.27 0.81
CA ILE A 53 2.01 9.06 1.93
C ILE A 53 2.67 7.70 1.73
N VAL A 54 4.00 7.65 1.86
CA VAL A 54 4.78 6.42 1.93
C VAL A 54 5.32 6.28 3.34
N VAL A 55 5.01 5.16 4.00
CA VAL A 55 5.57 4.85 5.32
C VAL A 55 6.85 4.04 5.12
N SER A 56 7.99 4.65 5.41
CA SER A 56 9.33 4.03 5.38
C SER A 56 9.71 3.45 6.75
N GLY A 57 10.83 2.74 6.83
CA GLY A 57 11.34 2.18 8.07
C GLY A 57 12.72 1.56 7.93
N ALA A 58 12.82 0.30 7.49
CA ALA A 58 14.09 -0.44 7.43
C ALA A 58 15.15 0.20 6.53
N VAL A 59 14.74 0.94 5.49
CA VAL A 59 15.64 1.61 4.53
C VAL A 59 15.09 2.98 4.15
N SER A 60 16.00 3.92 3.81
CA SER A 60 15.61 5.17 3.17
C SER A 60 15.11 4.89 1.76
N LEU A 61 14.00 5.50 1.41
CA LEU A 61 13.39 5.40 0.08
C LEU A 61 13.68 6.62 -0.79
N ASP A 62 14.42 7.60 -0.27
CA ASP A 62 14.83 8.79 -1.03
C ASP A 62 15.69 8.46 -2.27
N PRO A 63 15.55 9.24 -3.35
CA PRO A 63 14.50 10.24 -3.56
C PRO A 63 13.19 9.60 -4.06
N LEU A 64 12.06 10.11 -3.59
CA LEU A 64 10.74 9.90 -4.20
C LEU A 64 10.25 11.21 -4.86
N PRO A 65 9.22 11.17 -5.74
CA PRO A 65 8.66 12.38 -6.33
C PRO A 65 8.22 13.41 -5.27
N SER A 66 8.33 14.70 -5.56
CA SER A 66 8.08 15.80 -4.61
C SER A 66 6.62 15.94 -4.15
N ASP A 67 5.69 15.30 -4.85
CA ASP A 67 4.27 15.20 -4.51
C ASP A 67 3.97 14.02 -3.55
N VAL A 68 5.00 13.28 -3.14
CA VAL A 68 4.91 12.16 -2.18
C VAL A 68 5.49 12.59 -0.83
N THR A 69 4.72 12.40 0.23
CA THR A 69 5.20 12.60 1.61
C THR A 69 5.76 11.30 2.16
N ILE A 70 6.99 11.32 2.65
CA ILE A 70 7.58 10.17 3.36
C ILE A 70 7.41 10.38 4.86
N VAL A 71 6.92 9.35 5.55
CA VAL A 71 6.81 9.32 7.02
C VAL A 71 7.57 8.09 7.51
N ASP A 72 8.51 8.30 8.43
CA ASP A 72 9.34 7.21 8.94
C ASP A 72 8.71 6.51 10.14
N ASN A 73 8.78 5.18 10.14
CA ASN A 73 8.42 4.34 11.28
C ASN A 73 9.69 3.71 11.89
N PRO A 74 10.33 4.30 12.89
CA PRO A 74 11.53 3.73 13.52
C PRO A 74 11.27 2.39 14.23
N ALA A 75 10.01 2.11 14.58
CA ALA A 75 9.59 0.85 15.21
C ALA A 75 9.08 -0.20 14.20
N TRP A 76 9.50 -0.11 12.93
CA TRP A 76 9.03 -0.99 11.85
C TRP A 76 9.15 -2.49 12.15
N ALA A 77 10.17 -2.88 12.95
CA ALA A 77 10.40 -4.29 13.32
C ALA A 77 9.32 -4.88 14.25
N GLU A 78 8.45 -4.04 14.83
CA GLU A 78 7.34 -4.48 15.69
C GLU A 78 6.12 -4.98 14.90
N GLY A 79 6.17 -4.90 13.57
CA GLY A 79 5.15 -5.44 12.68
C GLY A 79 4.41 -4.41 11.84
N GLN A 80 3.64 -4.90 10.86
CA GLN A 80 2.96 -4.07 9.86
C GLN A 80 1.91 -3.14 10.47
N ALA A 81 1.27 -3.54 11.57
CA ALA A 81 0.25 -2.73 12.23
C ALA A 81 0.81 -1.39 12.70
N GLY A 82 2.04 -1.35 13.25
CA GLY A 82 2.72 -0.12 13.65
C GLY A 82 2.91 0.84 12.48
N SER A 83 3.35 0.34 11.33
CA SER A 83 3.50 1.16 10.12
C SER A 83 2.16 1.70 9.61
N LEU A 84 1.10 0.89 9.66
CA LEU A 84 -0.25 1.35 9.32
C LEU A 84 -0.70 2.46 10.27
N GLN A 85 -0.48 2.33 11.59
CA GLN A 85 -0.84 3.37 12.56
C GLN A 85 -0.07 4.68 12.34
N VAL A 86 1.23 4.62 12.03
CA VAL A 86 2.03 5.82 11.66
C VAL A 86 1.39 6.55 10.47
N GLY A 87 1.02 5.81 9.43
CA GLY A 87 0.34 6.39 8.27
C GLY A 87 -1.04 6.95 8.60
N ILE A 88 -1.84 6.28 9.46
CA ILE A 88 -3.14 6.77 9.91
C ILE A 88 -3.02 8.07 10.70
N VAL A 89 -1.99 8.19 11.56
CA VAL A 89 -1.73 9.43 12.31
C VAL A 89 -1.45 10.58 11.32
N ALA A 90 -0.55 10.37 10.37
CA ALA A 90 -0.23 11.37 9.35
C ALA A 90 -1.46 11.75 8.51
N ALA A 91 -2.30 10.79 8.13
CA ALA A 91 -3.55 11.06 7.41
C ALA A 91 -4.56 11.85 8.26
N ARG A 92 -4.65 11.58 9.58
CA ARG A 92 -5.48 12.37 10.52
C ARG A 92 -5.04 13.83 10.60
N GLU A 93 -3.73 14.08 10.66
CA GLU A 93 -3.15 15.43 10.71
C GLU A 93 -3.47 16.23 9.44
N LEU A 94 -3.55 15.57 8.29
CA LEU A 94 -4.01 16.17 7.04
C LEU A 94 -5.54 16.39 6.98
N GLY A 95 -6.30 15.87 7.96
CA GLY A 95 -7.77 15.95 7.95
C GLY A 95 -8.42 14.96 6.98
N ALA A 96 -7.78 13.84 6.63
CA ALA A 96 -8.32 12.86 5.72
C ALA A 96 -9.61 12.20 6.24
N ASP A 97 -10.54 11.89 5.33
CA ASP A 97 -11.80 11.18 5.60
C ASP A 97 -11.67 9.69 5.32
N ALA A 98 -10.68 9.31 4.51
CA ALA A 98 -10.36 7.93 4.19
C ALA A 98 -8.87 7.77 3.85
N VAL A 99 -8.35 6.55 4.04
CA VAL A 99 -7.08 6.11 3.46
C VAL A 99 -7.35 4.98 2.47
N ILE A 100 -6.55 4.93 1.40
CA ILE A 100 -6.48 3.76 0.53
C ILE A 100 -5.08 3.14 0.69
N VAL A 101 -5.03 1.94 1.24
CA VAL A 101 -3.80 1.27 1.69
C VAL A 101 -3.32 0.29 0.64
N GLY A 102 -2.06 0.39 0.25
CA GLY A 102 -1.35 -0.58 -0.57
C GLY A 102 0.04 -0.87 -0.03
N LEU A 103 0.76 -1.78 -0.68
CA LEU A 103 2.08 -2.22 -0.26
C LEU A 103 3.15 -1.76 -1.27
N GLY A 104 4.32 -1.37 -0.74
CA GLY A 104 5.44 -0.90 -1.55
C GLY A 104 6.11 -1.97 -2.41
N ASP A 105 5.89 -3.25 -2.07
CA ASP A 105 6.41 -4.43 -2.76
C ASP A 105 5.43 -5.07 -3.75
N GLN A 106 4.31 -4.41 -4.05
CA GLN A 106 3.32 -4.82 -5.06
C GLN A 106 3.38 -3.94 -6.31
N PRO A 107 4.45 -4.04 -7.12
CA PRO A 107 4.72 -3.11 -8.22
C PRO A 107 3.77 -3.25 -9.42
N PHE A 108 2.92 -4.29 -9.46
CA PHE A 108 2.07 -4.62 -10.61
C PHE A 108 0.58 -4.37 -10.37
N ILE A 109 0.24 -3.70 -9.27
CA ILE A 109 -1.12 -3.20 -9.04
C ILE A 109 -1.42 -2.15 -10.12
N ASP A 110 -2.48 -2.39 -10.87
CA ASP A 110 -2.91 -1.51 -11.96
C ASP A 110 -3.44 -0.17 -11.42
N PRO A 111 -3.15 0.98 -12.06
CA PRO A 111 -3.75 2.27 -11.70
C PRO A 111 -5.28 2.22 -11.62
N GLY A 112 -5.93 1.45 -12.50
CA GLY A 112 -7.37 1.24 -12.50
C GLY A 112 -7.89 0.59 -11.21
N ALA A 113 -7.10 -0.27 -10.54
CA ALA A 113 -7.49 -0.84 -9.24
C ALA A 113 -7.51 0.23 -8.14
N TRP A 114 -6.52 1.13 -8.12
CA TRP A 114 -6.51 2.28 -7.21
C TRP A 114 -7.70 3.19 -7.44
N HIS A 115 -8.01 3.47 -8.71
CA HIS A 115 -9.15 4.30 -9.08
C HIS A 115 -10.48 3.66 -8.65
N ALA A 116 -10.70 2.41 -9.03
CA ALA A 116 -11.97 1.71 -8.75
C ALA A 116 -12.24 1.60 -7.24
N VAL A 117 -11.22 1.23 -6.45
CA VAL A 117 -11.35 1.12 -4.99
C VAL A 117 -11.53 2.50 -4.34
N ALA A 118 -10.81 3.54 -4.80
CA ALA A 118 -10.95 4.89 -4.27
C ALA A 118 -12.34 5.51 -4.56
N ALA A 119 -12.98 5.11 -5.64
CA ALA A 119 -14.33 5.58 -6.02
C ALA A 119 -15.46 4.97 -5.17
N SER A 120 -15.19 3.91 -4.40
CA SER A 120 -16.20 3.27 -3.53
C SER A 120 -16.70 4.22 -2.44
N THR A 121 -17.99 4.09 -2.12
CA THR A 121 -18.65 4.81 -1.00
C THR A 121 -18.77 3.98 0.27
N ALA A 122 -18.39 2.70 0.23
CA ALA A 122 -18.45 1.80 1.39
C ALA A 122 -17.49 2.24 2.51
N THR A 123 -17.76 1.82 3.74
CA THR A 123 -16.87 2.05 4.89
C THR A 123 -15.50 1.40 4.67
N ILE A 124 -15.50 0.19 4.11
CA ILE A 124 -14.29 -0.53 3.68
C ILE A 124 -14.53 -1.02 2.24
N ALA A 125 -13.60 -0.76 1.33
CA ALA A 125 -13.61 -1.36 0.00
C ALA A 125 -12.27 -2.03 -0.28
N VAL A 126 -12.28 -3.22 -0.88
CA VAL A 126 -11.07 -3.98 -1.14
C VAL A 126 -11.02 -4.44 -2.60
N ALA A 127 -9.86 -4.34 -3.21
CA ALA A 127 -9.64 -4.95 -4.52
C ALA A 127 -9.75 -6.47 -4.41
N THR A 128 -10.36 -7.09 -5.42
CA THR A 128 -10.35 -8.55 -5.60
C THR A 128 -9.83 -8.89 -6.98
N TYR A 129 -9.05 -9.97 -7.06
CA TYR A 129 -8.40 -10.40 -8.29
C TYR A 129 -8.71 -11.87 -8.56
N PRO A 130 -8.91 -12.27 -9.82
CA PRO A 130 -9.05 -13.68 -10.16
C PRO A 130 -7.86 -14.49 -9.64
N ASN A 131 -8.13 -15.59 -8.94
CA ASN A 131 -7.11 -16.53 -8.43
C ASN A 131 -6.08 -15.96 -7.45
N SER A 132 -6.40 -14.84 -6.77
CA SER A 132 -5.54 -14.30 -5.72
C SER A 132 -6.33 -13.98 -4.45
N PRO A 133 -5.78 -14.30 -3.26
CA PRO A 133 -6.37 -13.91 -1.98
C PRO A 133 -6.05 -12.45 -1.60
N THR A 134 -5.24 -11.76 -2.39
CA THR A 134 -4.80 -10.39 -2.14
C THR A 134 -5.98 -9.43 -2.21
N ARG A 135 -6.05 -8.51 -1.24
CA ARG A 135 -7.13 -7.53 -1.08
C ARG A 135 -6.60 -6.09 -1.04
N THR A 136 -5.50 -5.82 -1.71
CA THR A 136 -4.91 -4.49 -1.87
C THR A 136 -5.08 -4.00 -3.31
N PRO A 137 -5.31 -2.69 -3.50
CA PRO A 137 -5.49 -1.67 -2.48
C PRO A 137 -6.80 -1.82 -1.69
N ALA A 138 -6.80 -1.26 -0.46
CA ALA A 138 -7.98 -1.31 0.40
C ALA A 138 -8.32 0.10 0.91
N LEU A 139 -9.50 0.60 0.59
CA LEU A 139 -10.05 1.84 1.13
C LEU A 139 -10.61 1.58 2.54
N ILE A 140 -10.27 2.45 3.49
CA ILE A 140 -10.80 2.41 4.85
C ILE A 140 -11.19 3.82 5.26
N ARG A 141 -12.48 4.04 5.53
CA ARG A 141 -12.97 5.33 5.98
C ARG A 141 -12.66 5.60 7.44
N ARG A 142 -12.59 6.86 7.79
CA ARG A 142 -12.16 7.37 9.09
C ARG A 142 -12.90 6.75 10.27
N GLU A 143 -14.17 6.45 10.11
CA GLU A 143 -15.01 5.83 11.13
C GLU A 143 -14.55 4.44 11.56
N ALA A 144 -13.83 3.73 10.69
CA ALA A 144 -13.30 2.38 10.99
C ALA A 144 -11.82 2.39 11.48
N TRP A 145 -11.14 3.53 11.49
CA TRP A 145 -9.71 3.59 11.82
C TRP A 145 -9.38 3.18 13.26
N ASP A 146 -10.29 3.42 14.20
CA ASP A 146 -10.07 3.06 15.60
C ASP A 146 -10.15 1.55 15.86
N GLU A 147 -10.73 0.81 14.91
CA GLU A 147 -10.79 -0.66 14.92
C GLU A 147 -9.55 -1.32 14.28
N LEU A 148 -8.67 -0.55 13.62
CA LEU A 148 -7.42 -1.07 13.04
C LEU A 148 -6.48 -1.59 14.14
N PRO A 149 -5.74 -2.69 13.89
CA PRO A 149 -4.80 -3.24 14.85
C PRO A 149 -3.70 -2.23 15.16
N LYS A 150 -3.27 -2.17 16.41
CA LYS A 150 -2.21 -1.27 16.86
C LYS A 150 -0.84 -1.92 16.90
N THR A 151 -0.78 -3.25 16.94
CA THR A 151 0.45 -4.05 17.03
C THR A 151 0.34 -5.33 16.24
N GLY A 152 1.50 -5.92 15.87
CA GLY A 152 1.59 -7.20 15.17
C GLY A 152 1.56 -7.08 13.65
N ASP A 153 1.53 -8.24 12.95
CA ASP A 153 1.76 -8.32 11.49
C ASP A 153 0.47 -8.33 10.64
N PHE A 154 -0.66 -8.02 11.22
CA PHE A 154 -1.94 -8.23 10.54
C PHE A 154 -2.43 -7.06 9.68
N GLY A 155 -1.85 -5.88 9.79
CA GLY A 155 -2.24 -4.71 8.99
C GLY A 155 -3.76 -4.52 8.90
N ALA A 156 -4.24 -3.96 7.79
CA ALA A 156 -5.68 -3.75 7.53
C ALA A 156 -6.48 -5.06 7.39
N ARG A 157 -5.81 -6.16 7.01
CA ARG A 157 -6.47 -7.47 6.79
C ARG A 157 -7.21 -7.98 8.02
N HIS A 158 -6.73 -7.66 9.23
CA HIS A 158 -7.42 -8.05 10.46
C HIS A 158 -8.80 -7.42 10.58
N LEU A 159 -8.92 -6.12 10.33
CA LEU A 159 -10.19 -5.40 10.34
C LEU A 159 -11.14 -5.96 9.27
N ILE A 160 -10.65 -6.11 8.03
CA ILE A 160 -11.41 -6.65 6.90
C ILE A 160 -12.03 -8.01 7.23
N SER A 161 -11.26 -8.90 7.88
CA SER A 161 -11.75 -10.22 8.27
C SER A 161 -12.76 -10.20 9.42
N ARG A 162 -12.66 -9.23 10.33
CA ARG A 162 -13.55 -9.11 11.50
C ARG A 162 -14.86 -8.41 11.20
N ARG A 163 -14.90 -7.57 10.18
CA ARG A 163 -16.05 -6.73 9.83
C ARG A 163 -16.51 -6.93 8.38
N PRO A 164 -16.77 -8.20 7.97
CA PRO A 164 -17.13 -8.49 6.59
C PRO A 164 -18.38 -7.74 6.12
N GLU A 165 -19.27 -7.38 7.05
CA GLU A 165 -20.50 -6.61 6.77
C GLU A 165 -20.23 -5.15 6.34
N LEU A 166 -19.02 -4.64 6.59
CA LEU A 166 -18.59 -3.29 6.16
C LEU A 166 -17.82 -3.29 4.85
N VAL A 167 -17.52 -4.50 4.31
CA VAL A 167 -16.59 -4.66 3.19
C VAL A 167 -17.34 -4.78 1.86
N GLU A 168 -17.04 -3.88 0.95
CA GLU A 168 -17.33 -3.99 -0.47
C GLU A 168 -16.15 -4.63 -1.20
N GLU A 169 -16.40 -5.68 -1.97
CA GLU A 169 -15.41 -6.30 -2.86
C GLU A 169 -15.49 -5.64 -4.24
N VAL A 170 -14.38 -5.04 -4.68
CA VAL A 170 -14.27 -4.35 -5.97
C VAL A 170 -13.44 -5.22 -6.92
N PRO A 171 -14.05 -5.84 -7.95
CA PRO A 171 -13.32 -6.62 -8.94
C PRO A 171 -12.33 -5.74 -9.71
N CYS A 172 -11.06 -6.13 -9.69
CA CYS A 172 -9.97 -5.39 -10.32
C CYS A 172 -9.21 -6.25 -11.32
N THR A 173 -8.57 -5.59 -12.27
CA THR A 173 -7.60 -6.18 -13.21
C THR A 173 -6.18 -5.97 -12.69
N GLY A 174 -5.21 -6.63 -13.33
CA GLY A 174 -3.80 -6.54 -12.95
C GLY A 174 -3.34 -7.73 -12.13
N THR A 175 -2.15 -7.62 -11.62
CA THR A 175 -1.46 -8.70 -10.88
C THR A 175 -1.03 -8.19 -9.51
N PRO A 176 -1.63 -8.66 -8.42
CA PRO A 176 -1.27 -8.22 -7.07
C PRO A 176 -0.08 -9.04 -6.50
N ALA A 177 0.91 -9.35 -7.36
CA ALA A 177 2.08 -10.11 -6.94
C ALA A 177 3.02 -9.26 -6.09
N ASP A 178 3.50 -9.85 -4.99
CA ASP A 178 4.55 -9.28 -4.16
C ASP A 178 5.94 -9.61 -4.73
N ILE A 179 6.90 -8.73 -4.54
CA ILE A 179 8.33 -9.02 -4.70
C ILE A 179 8.90 -9.33 -3.32
N ASP A 180 9.04 -10.61 -3.00
CA ASP A 180 9.51 -11.06 -1.69
C ASP A 180 10.89 -11.72 -1.75
N THR A 181 11.25 -12.29 -2.89
CA THR A 181 12.49 -13.04 -3.11
C THR A 181 13.22 -12.55 -4.37
N LEU A 182 14.48 -12.95 -4.53
CA LEU A 182 15.21 -12.76 -5.79
C LEU A 182 14.58 -13.49 -6.97
N GLU A 183 13.96 -14.64 -6.72
CA GLU A 183 13.25 -15.42 -7.74
C GLU A 183 12.03 -14.64 -8.26
N ASP A 184 11.26 -14.02 -7.37
CA ASP A 184 10.16 -13.13 -7.77
C ASP A 184 10.69 -11.99 -8.66
N LEU A 185 11.76 -11.32 -8.22
CA LEU A 185 12.36 -10.22 -8.98
C LEU A 185 12.81 -10.68 -10.38
N HIS A 186 13.47 -11.84 -10.49
CA HIS A 186 13.92 -12.38 -11.78
C HIS A 186 12.74 -12.79 -12.66
N THR A 187 11.69 -13.38 -12.09
CA THR A 187 10.47 -13.77 -12.83
C THR A 187 9.84 -12.58 -13.53
N TRP A 188 9.83 -11.42 -12.89
CA TRP A 188 9.19 -10.22 -13.40
C TRP A 188 10.12 -9.23 -14.12
N ASN A 189 11.43 -9.55 -14.17
CA ASN A 189 12.46 -8.71 -14.80
C ASN A 189 13.24 -9.49 -15.88
N PRO A 190 12.55 -9.93 -16.97
CA PRO A 190 13.15 -10.75 -18.03
C PRO A 190 14.21 -10.00 -18.83
#